data_565fef4debcc21b1a132004cbc9d7903
#
_entry.id   565fef4debcc21b1a132004cbc9d7903
#
_cell.length_a   1.000
_cell.length_b   1.000
_cell.length_c   1.000
_cell.angle_alpha   90.00
_cell.angle_beta   90.00
_cell.angle_gamma   90.00
#
_symmetry.space_group_name_H-M   'P 1'
#
loop_
_entity.id
_entity.type
_entity.pdbx_description
1 polymer ?
#
loop_
_entity_poly.entity_id
_entity_poly.type
_entity_poly.pdbx_seq_one_letter_code
_entity_poly.pdbx_strand_id
1 'polypeptide(L)'
;MSISTNSLVSLATLKAFLGITSTTDDTVLEYSIDRASALIQRYCARNFVSQRYIEWHDTYGANRVALRHNPVENVRFVGAGGDNVISVDSTISTDIACTISVNDTHVHLFRAASNGQESSTTLTFASHDSTSEMAAQISATTGFSASALLNVKSAYLRKIAGRDLKQQTALLEAPTEGLTDYTIDYDRGIIYGDTLRRYQGFLVDYNGGFASVPYDVEQAATSIATRIYRGRQRDPGVSSESLGGYSYSLRSGSEIEMEEKAMLDGWRRLR
;
A
#
# COMPACT_ATOMS: atom_id res chain seq x y z
N MET A 1 -2.69 10.78 -18.70
CA MET A 1 -2.44 10.08 -17.42
C MET A 1 -2.56 11.11 -16.34
N SER A 2 -2.99 10.75 -15.14
CA SER A 2 -2.97 11.67 -14.00
C SER A 2 -1.79 11.29 -13.12
N ILE A 3 -1.18 12.29 -12.49
CA ILE A 3 -0.10 12.09 -11.49
C ILE A 3 -0.59 11.12 -10.41
N SER A 4 0.30 10.24 -9.97
CA SER A 4 0.03 9.31 -8.86
C SER A 4 -0.33 10.08 -7.59
N THR A 5 -1.25 9.54 -6.79
CA THR A 5 -1.59 10.09 -5.46
C THR A 5 -0.40 10.14 -4.50
N ASN A 6 0.67 9.42 -4.80
CA ASN A 6 1.91 9.35 -4.00
C ASN A 6 3.04 10.22 -4.55
N SER A 7 2.74 11.14 -5.47
CA SER A 7 3.75 12.02 -6.06
C SER A 7 4.28 13.02 -5.06
N LEU A 8 5.61 13.23 -5.07
CA LEU A 8 6.33 14.07 -4.12
C LEU A 8 6.43 15.54 -4.56
N VAL A 9 6.09 15.83 -5.81
CA VAL A 9 6.06 17.19 -6.37
C VAL A 9 4.86 17.34 -7.29
N SER A 10 4.26 18.52 -7.34
CA SER A 10 3.15 18.79 -8.24
C SER A 10 3.62 19.13 -9.65
N LEU A 11 2.75 18.89 -10.66
CA LEU A 11 3.02 19.33 -12.03
C LEU A 11 3.25 20.86 -12.10
N ALA A 12 2.47 21.62 -11.35
CA ALA A 12 2.59 23.08 -11.31
C ALA A 12 3.94 23.52 -10.77
N THR A 13 4.43 22.89 -9.68
CA THR A 13 5.75 23.15 -9.10
C THR A 13 6.86 22.85 -10.10
N LEU A 14 6.81 21.70 -10.76
CA LEU A 14 7.83 21.31 -11.74
C LEU A 14 7.81 22.22 -12.97
N LYS A 15 6.63 22.59 -13.49
CA LYS A 15 6.52 23.54 -14.60
C LYS A 15 7.05 24.93 -14.25
N ALA A 16 6.74 25.43 -13.06
CA ALA A 16 7.27 26.70 -12.56
C ALA A 16 8.78 26.68 -12.46
N PHE A 17 9.35 25.60 -11.96
CA PHE A 17 10.82 25.42 -11.86
C PHE A 17 11.50 25.36 -13.24
N LEU A 18 10.86 24.74 -14.22
CA LEU A 18 11.37 24.63 -15.61
C LEU A 18 11.10 25.86 -16.47
N GLY A 19 10.24 26.78 -16.05
CA GLY A 19 9.78 27.93 -16.85
C GLY A 19 8.82 27.52 -17.98
N ILE A 20 8.09 26.40 -17.85
CA ILE A 20 7.18 25.86 -18.86
C ILE A 20 5.76 26.33 -18.57
N THR A 21 5.13 27.02 -19.51
CA THR A 21 3.73 27.44 -19.41
C THR A 21 2.79 26.63 -20.31
N SER A 22 3.32 25.99 -21.37
CA SER A 22 2.59 25.14 -22.30
C SER A 22 2.12 23.85 -21.65
N THR A 23 1.01 23.28 -22.14
CA THR A 23 0.49 21.96 -21.73
C THR A 23 0.98 20.81 -22.62
N THR A 24 1.76 21.10 -23.65
CA THR A 24 2.21 20.12 -24.65
C THR A 24 2.99 18.95 -24.04
N ASP A 25 3.82 19.23 -23.04
CA ASP A 25 4.69 18.25 -22.39
C ASP A 25 4.13 17.72 -21.06
N ASP A 26 2.89 18.06 -20.69
CA ASP A 26 2.34 17.71 -19.36
C ASP A 26 2.41 16.21 -19.07
N THR A 27 2.04 15.35 -20.02
CA THR A 27 2.10 13.89 -19.85
C THR A 27 3.54 13.38 -19.59
N VAL A 28 4.54 14.00 -20.24
CA VAL A 28 5.95 13.60 -20.06
C VAL A 28 6.47 14.12 -18.71
N LEU A 29 6.03 15.29 -18.29
CA LEU A 29 6.35 15.86 -16.98
C LEU A 29 5.72 15.02 -15.87
N GLU A 30 4.46 14.61 -16.00
CA GLU A 30 3.78 13.70 -15.06
C GLU A 30 4.54 12.37 -14.93
N TYR A 31 4.93 11.75 -16.04
CA TYR A 31 5.76 10.54 -16.02
C TYR A 31 7.10 10.76 -15.30
N SER A 32 7.74 11.91 -15.52
CA SER A 32 9.01 12.25 -14.89
C SER A 32 8.86 12.43 -13.37
N ILE A 33 7.74 13.03 -12.93
CA ILE A 33 7.39 13.19 -11.51
C ILE A 33 7.17 11.82 -10.85
N ASP A 34 6.35 10.97 -11.45
CA ASP A 34 6.02 9.65 -10.91
C ASP A 34 7.27 8.78 -10.77
N ARG A 35 8.15 8.80 -11.79
CA ARG A 35 9.42 8.08 -11.76
C ARG A 35 10.36 8.61 -10.68
N ALA A 36 10.50 9.92 -10.54
CA ALA A 36 11.32 10.56 -9.50
C ALA A 36 10.80 10.19 -8.11
N SER A 37 9.49 10.26 -7.91
CA SER A 37 8.83 9.91 -6.64
C SER A 37 9.06 8.45 -6.26
N ALA A 38 8.90 7.53 -7.21
CA ALA A 38 9.15 6.10 -7.00
C ALA A 38 10.62 5.81 -6.65
N LEU A 39 11.57 6.51 -7.28
CA LEU A 39 13.00 6.38 -6.97
C LEU A 39 13.31 6.81 -5.54
N ILE A 40 12.79 7.95 -5.10
CA ILE A 40 12.99 8.47 -3.74
C ILE A 40 12.34 7.54 -2.70
N GLN A 41 11.09 7.13 -2.91
CA GLN A 41 10.38 6.24 -2.00
C GLN A 41 11.12 4.89 -1.85
N ARG A 42 11.65 4.35 -2.95
CA ARG A 42 12.47 3.14 -2.93
C ARG A 42 13.79 3.35 -2.17
N TYR A 43 14.46 4.49 -2.41
CA TYR A 43 15.72 4.82 -1.74
C TYR A 43 15.55 4.99 -0.23
N CYS A 44 14.51 5.72 0.18
CA CYS A 44 14.20 5.99 1.58
C CYS A 44 13.47 4.83 2.27
N ALA A 45 13.03 3.81 1.53
CA ALA A 45 12.22 2.69 1.99
C ALA A 45 10.95 3.14 2.76
N ARG A 46 10.31 4.22 2.31
CA ARG A 46 9.09 4.79 2.93
C ARG A 46 8.25 5.59 1.95
N ASN A 47 6.95 5.69 2.24
CA ASN A 47 6.05 6.65 1.60
C ASN A 47 6.09 7.97 2.39
N PHE A 48 6.10 9.10 1.68
CA PHE A 48 6.11 10.42 2.31
C PHE A 48 4.70 11.03 2.39
N VAL A 49 3.86 10.81 1.39
CA VAL A 49 2.50 11.36 1.35
C VAL A 49 1.62 10.63 2.35
N SER A 50 0.86 11.41 3.15
CA SER A 50 -0.09 10.84 4.11
C SER A 50 -1.19 10.05 3.39
N GLN A 51 -1.38 8.80 3.81
CA GLN A 51 -2.46 7.96 3.34
C GLN A 51 -2.92 7.00 4.44
N ARG A 52 -4.12 6.44 4.25
CA ARG A 52 -4.69 5.49 5.18
C ARG A 52 -4.09 4.12 5.01
N TYR A 53 -3.72 3.51 6.14
CA TYR A 53 -3.26 2.13 6.24
C TYR A 53 -4.14 1.35 7.21
N ILE A 54 -4.47 0.13 6.84
CA ILE A 54 -5.15 -0.86 7.68
C ILE A 54 -4.24 -2.08 7.71
N GLU A 55 -3.60 -2.32 8.85
CA GLU A 55 -2.54 -3.31 8.93
C GLU A 55 -2.68 -4.19 10.17
N TRP A 56 -2.46 -5.49 9.98
CA TRP A 56 -2.28 -6.42 11.07
C TRP A 56 -0.83 -6.46 11.52
N HIS A 57 -0.63 -6.41 12.81
CA HIS A 57 0.68 -6.48 13.48
C HIS A 57 0.70 -7.58 14.52
N ASP A 58 1.82 -8.30 14.64
CA ASP A 58 2.07 -9.28 15.68
C ASP A 58 2.96 -8.66 16.76
N THR A 59 2.59 -8.85 18.02
CA THR A 59 3.32 -8.30 19.16
C THR A 59 4.47 -9.19 19.61
N TYR A 60 4.39 -10.49 19.34
CA TYR A 60 5.32 -11.50 19.87
C TYR A 60 5.52 -11.40 21.38
N GLY A 61 4.48 -10.99 22.13
CA GLY A 61 4.52 -10.79 23.58
C GLY A 61 5.15 -9.46 24.03
N ALA A 62 5.50 -8.56 23.13
CA ALA A 62 5.98 -7.22 23.47
C ALA A 62 4.81 -6.30 23.84
N ASN A 63 5.10 -5.27 24.65
CA ASN A 63 4.16 -4.22 25.01
C ASN A 63 4.20 -3.02 24.05
N ARG A 64 4.90 -3.15 22.94
CA ARG A 64 5.03 -2.10 21.93
C ARG A 64 5.05 -2.68 20.53
N VAL A 65 4.55 -1.91 19.57
CA VAL A 65 4.58 -2.23 18.15
C VAL A 65 4.94 -1.00 17.35
N ALA A 66 5.84 -1.16 16.39
CA ALA A 66 6.19 -0.13 15.43
C ALA A 66 5.30 -0.27 14.19
N LEU A 67 4.57 0.77 13.86
CA LEU A 67 3.80 0.89 12.63
C LEU A 67 4.73 1.03 11.43
N ARG A 68 4.29 0.52 10.28
CA ARG A 68 5.14 0.52 9.07
C ARG A 68 5.27 1.88 8.42
N HIS A 69 4.31 2.77 8.63
CA HIS A 69 4.27 4.09 8.00
C HIS A 69 4.20 5.19 9.05
N ASN A 70 5.32 5.85 9.25
CA ASN A 70 5.49 6.96 10.18
C ASN A 70 6.02 8.22 9.43
N PRO A 71 5.81 9.44 9.95
CA PRO A 71 5.03 9.75 11.16
C PRO A 71 3.57 9.34 11.02
N VAL A 72 2.90 9.20 12.16
CA VAL A 72 1.46 8.93 12.20
C VAL A 72 0.72 10.24 12.37
N GLU A 73 -0.25 10.50 11.52
CA GLU A 73 -1.07 11.72 11.61
C GLU A 73 -2.24 11.52 12.58
N ASN A 74 -2.93 10.40 12.43
CA ASN A 74 -4.01 10.01 13.33
C ASN A 74 -4.19 8.48 13.36
N VAL A 75 -4.76 7.98 14.46
CA VAL A 75 -5.20 6.60 14.61
C VAL A 75 -6.71 6.58 14.69
N ARG A 76 -7.36 5.79 13.85
CA ARG A 76 -8.81 5.67 13.77
C ARG A 76 -9.33 4.51 14.59
N PHE A 77 -8.56 3.41 14.64
CA PHE A 77 -8.96 2.20 15.32
C PHE A 77 -7.73 1.35 15.66
N VAL A 78 -7.71 0.81 16.87
CA VAL A 78 -6.77 -0.23 17.29
C VAL A 78 -7.62 -1.35 17.85
N GLY A 79 -7.65 -2.48 17.17
CA GLY A 79 -8.44 -3.64 17.59
C GLY A 79 -7.54 -4.85 17.84
N ALA A 80 -7.82 -5.61 18.87
CA ALA A 80 -7.06 -6.81 19.21
C ALA A 80 -7.94 -8.06 19.17
N GLY A 81 -7.29 -9.21 18.95
CA GLY A 81 -7.98 -10.48 18.82
C GLY A 81 -8.67 -10.63 17.46
N GLY A 82 -9.60 -11.54 17.42
CA GLY A 82 -10.44 -11.77 16.25
C GLY A 82 -11.67 -12.55 16.66
N ASP A 83 -12.84 -11.92 16.48
CA ASP A 83 -14.11 -12.60 16.57
C ASP A 83 -14.51 -13.15 15.20
N ASN A 84 -15.25 -14.25 15.19
CA ASN A 84 -15.80 -14.77 13.96
C ASN A 84 -16.89 -13.83 13.45
N VAL A 85 -16.65 -13.19 12.31
CA VAL A 85 -17.56 -12.18 11.76
C VAL A 85 -18.32 -12.63 10.51
N ILE A 86 -17.77 -13.61 9.78
CA ILE A 86 -18.44 -14.27 8.63
C ILE A 86 -18.19 -15.78 8.73
N SER A 87 -19.23 -16.59 8.54
CA SER A 87 -19.10 -18.00 8.24
C SER A 87 -19.28 -18.23 6.76
N VAL A 88 -18.46 -19.09 6.15
CA VAL A 88 -18.51 -19.41 4.71
C VAL A 88 -18.47 -20.92 4.51
N ASP A 89 -19.39 -21.42 3.70
CA ASP A 89 -19.54 -22.84 3.36
C ASP A 89 -19.56 -23.06 1.84
N SER A 90 -19.19 -24.26 1.42
CA SER A 90 -19.45 -24.74 0.06
C SER A 90 -20.87 -25.28 -0.07
N THR A 91 -21.58 -24.90 -1.12
CA THR A 91 -22.95 -25.37 -1.38
C THR A 91 -23.02 -26.57 -2.35
N ILE A 92 -21.91 -26.91 -3.03
CA ILE A 92 -21.89 -27.96 -4.05
C ILE A 92 -20.91 -29.06 -3.64
N SER A 93 -21.45 -30.18 -3.14
CA SER A 93 -20.65 -31.29 -2.64
C SER A 93 -19.86 -32.05 -3.74
N THR A 94 -20.29 -31.97 -5.00
CA THR A 94 -19.67 -32.63 -6.15
C THR A 94 -18.48 -31.87 -6.72
N ASP A 95 -18.22 -30.64 -6.29
CA ASP A 95 -17.05 -29.88 -6.75
C ASP A 95 -15.73 -30.56 -6.37
N ILE A 96 -14.72 -30.43 -7.22
CA ILE A 96 -13.36 -30.97 -6.96
C ILE A 96 -12.69 -30.14 -5.88
N ALA A 97 -12.80 -28.79 -5.96
CA ALA A 97 -12.23 -27.85 -4.99
C ALA A 97 -13.16 -26.66 -4.79
N CYS A 98 -13.20 -26.15 -3.56
CA CYS A 98 -13.89 -24.93 -3.21
C CYS A 98 -13.08 -24.25 -2.10
N THR A 99 -12.42 -23.11 -2.40
CA THR A 99 -11.52 -22.47 -1.45
C THR A 99 -11.81 -20.97 -1.31
N ILE A 100 -11.49 -20.46 -0.13
CA ILE A 100 -11.56 -19.03 0.18
C ILE A 100 -10.21 -18.57 0.73
N SER A 101 -9.77 -17.38 0.32
CA SER A 101 -8.62 -16.68 0.91
C SER A 101 -8.91 -15.21 1.10
N VAL A 102 -8.23 -14.58 2.05
CA VAL A 102 -8.35 -13.16 2.37
C VAL A 102 -6.97 -12.53 2.36
N ASN A 103 -6.82 -11.44 1.63
CA ASN A 103 -5.61 -10.63 1.62
C ASN A 103 -5.87 -9.20 2.11
N ASP A 104 -4.97 -8.25 1.83
CA ASP A 104 -5.10 -6.86 2.28
C ASP A 104 -6.22 -6.07 1.61
N THR A 105 -6.71 -6.50 0.46
CA THR A 105 -7.61 -5.69 -0.39
C THR A 105 -8.89 -6.39 -0.79
N HIS A 106 -8.93 -7.73 -0.68
CA HIS A 106 -10.07 -8.50 -1.18
C HIS A 106 -10.19 -9.89 -0.55
N VAL A 107 -11.38 -10.46 -0.69
CA VAL A 107 -11.66 -11.88 -0.55
C VAL A 107 -11.58 -12.51 -1.92
N HIS A 108 -10.87 -13.62 -2.04
CA HIS A 108 -10.76 -14.40 -3.26
C HIS A 108 -11.43 -15.76 -3.07
N LEU A 109 -12.35 -16.07 -3.96
CA LEU A 109 -13.10 -17.34 -4.01
C LEU A 109 -12.63 -18.11 -5.23
N PHE A 110 -12.30 -19.38 -5.05
CA PHE A 110 -11.96 -20.30 -6.15
C PHE A 110 -12.78 -21.57 -6.05
N ARG A 111 -13.26 -22.03 -7.19
CA ARG A 111 -14.05 -23.23 -7.33
C ARG A 111 -13.61 -24.01 -8.56
N ALA A 112 -13.46 -25.32 -8.41
CA ALA A 112 -13.30 -26.26 -9.51
C ALA A 112 -14.47 -27.25 -9.48
N ALA A 113 -15.31 -27.23 -10.51
CA ALA A 113 -16.48 -28.08 -10.65
C ALA A 113 -16.07 -29.51 -11.04
N SER A 114 -16.97 -30.47 -10.84
CA SER A 114 -16.77 -31.92 -11.16
C SER A 114 -16.44 -32.18 -12.64
N ASN A 115 -16.86 -31.30 -13.54
CA ASN A 115 -16.56 -31.38 -14.98
C ASN A 115 -15.19 -30.74 -15.35
N GLY A 116 -14.39 -30.31 -14.37
CA GLY A 116 -13.11 -29.67 -14.56
C GLY A 116 -13.17 -28.18 -14.90
N GLN A 117 -14.36 -27.56 -14.92
CA GLN A 117 -14.47 -26.11 -15.08
C GLN A 117 -14.04 -25.38 -13.80
N GLU A 118 -13.14 -24.41 -13.96
CA GLU A 118 -12.68 -23.57 -12.88
C GLU A 118 -13.33 -22.18 -12.94
N SER A 119 -13.62 -21.60 -11.79
CA SER A 119 -14.08 -20.24 -11.65
C SER A 119 -13.36 -19.55 -10.49
N SER A 120 -13.07 -18.28 -10.67
CA SER A 120 -12.39 -17.45 -9.70
C SER A 120 -13.11 -16.11 -9.60
N THR A 121 -13.42 -15.69 -8.37
CA THR A 121 -14.11 -14.43 -8.09
C THR A 121 -13.32 -13.64 -7.05
N THR A 122 -13.09 -12.37 -7.32
CA THR A 122 -12.40 -11.44 -6.42
C THR A 122 -13.38 -10.38 -5.93
N LEU A 123 -13.61 -10.30 -4.62
CA LEU A 123 -14.51 -9.37 -3.97
C LEU A 123 -13.70 -8.35 -3.19
N THR A 124 -13.60 -7.11 -3.70
CA THR A 124 -12.77 -6.07 -3.10
C THR A 124 -13.44 -5.43 -1.88
N PHE A 125 -12.65 -5.07 -0.87
CA PHE A 125 -13.15 -4.35 0.31
C PHE A 125 -13.65 -2.94 -0.04
N ALA A 126 -13.12 -2.33 -1.09
CA ALA A 126 -13.57 -1.03 -1.56
C ALA A 126 -15.01 -1.04 -2.12
N SER A 127 -15.44 -2.19 -2.68
CA SER A 127 -16.80 -2.37 -3.23
C SER A 127 -17.79 -2.90 -2.20
N HIS A 128 -17.30 -3.49 -1.10
CA HIS A 128 -18.09 -4.16 -0.06
C HIS A 128 -17.50 -3.78 1.28
N ASP A 129 -17.88 -2.60 1.81
CA ASP A 129 -17.24 -1.98 2.99
C ASP A 129 -17.58 -2.71 4.30
N SER A 130 -18.70 -3.42 4.36
CA SER A 130 -19.13 -4.16 5.56
C SER A 130 -19.09 -5.67 5.39
N THR A 131 -18.90 -6.38 6.50
CA THR A 131 -18.95 -7.86 6.51
C THR A 131 -20.32 -8.39 6.11
N SER A 132 -21.40 -7.64 6.33
CA SER A 132 -22.75 -8.00 5.87
C SER A 132 -22.85 -7.95 4.35
N GLU A 133 -22.34 -6.89 3.71
CA GLU A 133 -22.30 -6.78 2.24
C GLU A 133 -21.39 -7.85 1.64
N MET A 134 -20.22 -8.08 2.25
CA MET A 134 -19.29 -9.10 1.82
C MET A 134 -19.93 -10.51 1.87
N ALA A 135 -20.61 -10.87 2.98
CA ALA A 135 -21.29 -12.16 3.11
C ALA A 135 -22.42 -12.32 2.09
N ALA A 136 -23.20 -11.27 1.84
CA ALA A 136 -24.24 -11.27 0.81
C ALA A 136 -23.66 -11.54 -0.59
N GLN A 137 -22.53 -10.90 -0.91
CA GLN A 137 -21.87 -11.07 -2.21
C GLN A 137 -21.19 -12.43 -2.36
N ILE A 138 -20.61 -12.98 -1.29
CA ILE A 138 -20.11 -14.37 -1.28
C ILE A 138 -21.26 -15.33 -1.57
N SER A 139 -22.41 -15.15 -0.91
CA SER A 139 -23.60 -16.00 -1.14
C SER A 139 -24.21 -15.86 -2.54
N ALA A 140 -24.03 -14.72 -3.19
CA ALA A 140 -24.43 -14.50 -4.59
C ALA A 140 -23.48 -15.21 -5.59
N THR A 141 -22.30 -15.66 -5.13
CA THR A 141 -21.33 -16.36 -5.95
C THR A 141 -21.66 -17.86 -6.00
N THR A 142 -21.79 -18.42 -7.18
CA THR A 142 -22.16 -19.84 -7.37
C THR A 142 -21.19 -20.77 -6.66
N GLY A 143 -21.72 -21.66 -5.84
CA GLY A 143 -20.95 -22.67 -5.11
C GLY A 143 -20.60 -22.25 -3.68
N PHE A 144 -20.94 -21.05 -3.27
CA PHE A 144 -20.65 -20.51 -1.94
C PHE A 144 -21.93 -20.10 -1.20
N SER A 145 -21.89 -20.20 0.11
CA SER A 145 -22.88 -19.65 1.02
C SER A 145 -22.15 -18.97 2.17
N ALA A 146 -22.58 -17.80 2.58
CA ALA A 146 -21.99 -17.09 3.70
C ALA A 146 -23.07 -16.43 4.56
N SER A 147 -22.77 -16.32 5.86
CA SER A 147 -23.60 -15.61 6.82
C SER A 147 -22.74 -14.61 7.61
N ALA A 148 -23.17 -13.37 7.66
CA ALA A 148 -22.56 -12.39 8.54
C ALA A 148 -22.97 -12.69 9.98
N LEU A 149 -22.00 -12.94 10.85
CA LEU A 149 -22.21 -13.18 12.27
C LEU A 149 -22.19 -11.86 13.05
N LEU A 150 -21.26 -10.96 12.67
CA LEU A 150 -21.10 -9.63 13.23
C LEU A 150 -20.80 -8.64 12.09
N ASN A 151 -21.32 -7.42 12.22
CA ASN A 151 -21.17 -6.40 11.19
C ASN A 151 -20.04 -5.41 11.54
N VAL A 152 -18.91 -5.58 10.88
CA VAL A 152 -17.72 -4.72 10.98
C VAL A 152 -17.23 -4.34 9.57
N LYS A 153 -16.19 -3.53 9.48
CA LYS A 153 -15.58 -3.22 8.18
C LYS A 153 -14.91 -4.44 7.56
N SER A 154 -15.18 -4.74 6.30
CA SER A 154 -14.56 -5.85 5.57
C SER A 154 -13.04 -5.73 5.50
N ALA A 155 -12.50 -4.50 5.43
CA ALA A 155 -11.07 -4.23 5.45
C ALA A 155 -10.38 -4.62 6.77
N TYR A 156 -11.14 -4.93 7.83
CA TYR A 156 -10.61 -5.42 9.10
C TYR A 156 -10.46 -6.94 9.15
N LEU A 157 -10.93 -7.66 8.12
CA LEU A 157 -10.77 -9.11 8.04
C LEU A 157 -9.30 -9.53 8.14
N ARG A 158 -9.06 -10.54 8.96
CA ARG A 158 -7.74 -11.13 9.12
C ARG A 158 -7.36 -11.89 7.86
N LYS A 159 -6.12 -11.73 7.42
CA LYS A 159 -5.59 -12.48 6.28
C LYS A 159 -5.59 -13.97 6.57
N ILE A 160 -6.10 -14.73 5.63
CA ILE A 160 -6.02 -16.19 5.63
C ILE A 160 -5.51 -16.69 4.28
N ALA A 161 -4.64 -17.68 4.33
CA ALA A 161 -4.31 -18.48 3.14
C ALA A 161 -5.54 -19.26 2.68
N GLY A 162 -5.50 -19.83 1.48
CA GLY A 162 -6.60 -20.61 0.93
C GLY A 162 -7.09 -21.69 1.90
N ARG A 163 -8.37 -21.64 2.28
CA ARG A 163 -9.04 -22.64 3.09
C ARG A 163 -9.98 -23.46 2.23
N ASP A 164 -9.93 -24.78 2.37
CA ASP A 164 -10.83 -25.70 1.69
C ASP A 164 -12.18 -25.75 2.42
N LEU A 165 -13.22 -25.31 1.74
CA LEU A 165 -14.59 -25.27 2.23
C LEU A 165 -15.33 -26.60 2.10
N LYS A 166 -14.77 -27.58 1.39
CA LYS A 166 -15.37 -28.92 1.28
C LYS A 166 -15.24 -29.75 2.53
N GLN A 167 -14.22 -29.46 3.33
CA GLN A 167 -13.90 -30.20 4.56
C GLN A 167 -14.54 -29.55 5.79
N GLN A 168 -14.67 -28.22 5.78
CA GLN A 168 -15.12 -27.47 6.95
C GLN A 168 -15.61 -26.07 6.55
N THR A 169 -16.50 -25.53 7.38
CA THR A 169 -16.86 -24.10 7.35
C THR A 169 -15.63 -23.23 7.59
N ALA A 170 -15.40 -22.24 6.77
CA ALA A 170 -14.39 -21.22 7.05
C ALA A 170 -15.01 -20.11 7.90
N LEU A 171 -14.39 -19.81 9.02
CA LEU A 171 -14.71 -18.65 9.85
C LEU A 171 -13.70 -17.55 9.57
N LEU A 172 -14.19 -16.40 9.10
CA LEU A 172 -13.39 -15.20 8.88
C LEU A 172 -13.44 -14.34 10.15
N GLU A 173 -12.26 -13.93 10.59
CA GLU A 173 -12.08 -13.21 11.84
C GLU A 173 -11.79 -11.74 11.59
N ALA A 174 -12.32 -10.88 12.46
CA ALA A 174 -11.97 -9.46 12.55
C ALA A 174 -12.12 -8.97 14.00
N PRO A 175 -11.38 -7.94 14.44
CA PRO A 175 -11.62 -7.31 15.73
C PRO A 175 -12.94 -6.54 15.70
N THR A 176 -13.77 -6.75 16.70
CA THR A 176 -15.08 -6.11 16.85
C THR A 176 -15.06 -4.96 17.84
N GLU A 177 -14.09 -4.95 18.76
CA GLU A 177 -13.92 -3.94 19.80
C GLU A 177 -12.57 -3.24 19.68
N GLY A 178 -12.57 -1.92 19.92
CA GLY A 178 -11.38 -1.10 19.95
C GLY A 178 -10.69 -1.18 21.31
N LEU A 179 -9.36 -1.22 21.29
CA LEU A 179 -8.54 -1.02 22.48
C LEU A 179 -8.52 0.47 22.84
N THR A 180 -8.61 0.77 24.13
CA THR A 180 -8.51 2.12 24.70
C THR A 180 -7.27 2.30 25.59
N ASP A 181 -6.65 1.20 26.03
CA ASP A 181 -5.49 1.18 26.91
C ASP A 181 -4.18 1.10 26.10
N TYR A 182 -3.88 2.18 25.38
CA TYR A 182 -2.63 2.35 24.66
C TYR A 182 -2.21 3.82 24.56
N THR A 183 -0.92 4.04 24.37
CA THR A 183 -0.34 5.35 24.03
C THR A 183 0.41 5.26 22.72
N ILE A 184 0.59 6.38 22.03
CA ILE A 184 1.27 6.41 20.75
C ILE A 184 2.32 7.51 20.70
N ASP A 185 3.50 7.16 20.18
CA ASP A 185 4.50 8.10 19.70
C ASP A 185 4.22 8.36 18.22
N TYR A 186 3.63 9.50 17.91
CA TYR A 186 3.19 9.86 16.56
C TYR A 186 4.36 10.01 15.59
N ASP A 187 5.49 10.55 16.04
CA ASP A 187 6.66 10.79 15.20
C ASP A 187 7.34 9.49 14.78
N ARG A 188 7.49 8.58 15.74
CA ARG A 188 8.11 7.27 15.51
C ARG A 188 7.14 6.22 15.03
N GLY A 189 5.84 6.45 15.18
CA GLY A 189 4.79 5.49 14.85
C GLY A 189 4.84 4.26 15.74
N ILE A 190 5.07 4.45 17.06
CA ILE A 190 5.14 3.34 18.01
C ILE A 190 3.92 3.37 18.93
N ILE A 191 3.18 2.28 18.97
CA ILE A 191 2.08 2.08 19.91
C ILE A 191 2.62 1.29 21.11
N TYR A 192 2.29 1.77 22.31
CA TYR A 192 2.64 1.14 23.59
C TYR A 192 1.36 0.78 24.34
N GLY A 193 1.31 -0.40 24.95
CA GLY A 193 0.19 -0.83 25.78
C GLY A 193 0.44 -2.21 26.39
N ASP A 194 0.14 -2.39 27.68
CA ASP A 194 0.33 -3.68 28.34
C ASP A 194 -0.68 -4.72 27.84
N THR A 195 -1.85 -4.28 27.42
CA THR A 195 -2.89 -5.11 26.82
C THR A 195 -2.41 -5.76 25.51
N LEU A 196 -1.49 -5.12 24.77
CA LEU A 196 -0.94 -5.66 23.53
C LEU A 196 -0.20 -6.99 23.72
N ARG A 197 0.39 -7.24 24.90
CA ARG A 197 1.09 -8.50 25.22
C ARG A 197 0.17 -9.72 25.21
N ARG A 198 -1.14 -9.52 25.44
CA ARG A 198 -2.11 -10.60 25.58
C ARG A 198 -2.57 -11.17 24.25
N TYR A 199 -2.37 -10.42 23.17
CA TYR A 199 -2.85 -10.78 21.84
C TYR A 199 -1.68 -11.07 20.91
N GLN A 200 -1.77 -12.15 20.15
CA GLN A 200 -0.77 -12.49 19.13
C GLN A 200 -0.84 -11.57 17.91
N GLY A 201 -1.99 -10.93 17.68
CA GLY A 201 -2.18 -10.02 16.58
C GLY A 201 -3.17 -8.92 16.92
N PHE A 202 -2.96 -7.74 16.37
CA PHE A 202 -3.89 -6.63 16.46
C PHE A 202 -3.87 -5.82 15.16
N LEU A 203 -5.01 -5.22 14.89
CA LEU A 203 -5.26 -4.38 13.72
C LEU A 203 -5.08 -2.92 14.10
N VAL A 204 -4.42 -2.16 13.23
CA VAL A 204 -4.35 -0.70 13.33
C VAL A 204 -4.85 -0.07 12.04
N ASP A 205 -5.84 0.81 12.15
CA ASP A 205 -6.34 1.68 11.08
C ASP A 205 -5.87 3.10 11.38
N TYR A 206 -4.97 3.62 10.56
CA TYR A 206 -4.31 4.90 10.81
C TYR A 206 -3.95 5.63 9.52
N ASN A 207 -3.70 6.94 9.62
CA ASN A 207 -3.06 7.70 8.57
C ASN A 207 -1.56 7.84 8.90
N GLY A 208 -0.71 7.41 7.98
CA GLY A 208 0.74 7.52 8.11
C GLY A 208 1.35 8.25 6.92
N GLY A 209 2.43 8.96 7.15
CA GLY A 209 3.08 9.86 6.21
C GLY A 209 3.01 11.31 6.69
N PHE A 210 3.45 12.23 5.85
CA PHE A 210 3.45 13.66 6.14
C PHE A 210 2.21 14.33 5.51
N ALA A 211 1.56 15.22 6.23
CA ALA A 211 0.46 16.04 5.70
C ALA A 211 0.91 16.92 4.51
N SER A 212 2.17 17.38 4.55
CA SER A 212 2.87 18.01 3.42
C SER A 212 4.23 17.36 3.25
N VAL A 213 4.64 17.11 2.01
CA VAL A 213 5.96 16.53 1.70
C VAL A 213 7.05 17.45 2.26
N PRO A 214 8.06 16.91 2.99
CA PRO A 214 9.17 17.73 3.48
C PRO A 214 9.91 18.43 2.34
N TYR A 215 10.31 19.68 2.55
CA TYR A 215 10.92 20.54 1.53
C TYR A 215 12.15 19.91 0.86
N ASP A 216 13.03 19.28 1.63
CA ASP A 216 14.24 18.61 1.11
C ASP A 216 13.88 17.46 0.15
N VAL A 217 12.80 16.74 0.46
CA VAL A 217 12.29 15.63 -0.35
C VAL A 217 11.64 16.15 -1.64
N GLU A 218 10.85 17.23 -1.55
CA GLU A 218 10.26 17.90 -2.70
C GLU A 218 11.34 18.48 -3.63
N GLN A 219 12.38 19.08 -3.07
CA GLN A 219 13.51 19.62 -3.81
C GLN A 219 14.27 18.50 -4.55
N ALA A 220 14.58 17.40 -3.87
CA ALA A 220 15.21 16.23 -4.48
C ALA A 220 14.35 15.65 -5.61
N ALA A 221 13.02 15.53 -5.39
CA ALA A 221 12.08 15.06 -6.41
C ALA A 221 12.04 15.97 -7.64
N THR A 222 12.04 17.30 -7.44
CA THR A 222 12.08 18.29 -8.52
C THR A 222 13.36 18.20 -9.34
N SER A 223 14.51 18.04 -8.67
CA SER A 223 15.82 17.88 -9.32
C SER A 223 15.87 16.62 -10.19
N ILE A 224 15.46 15.47 -9.61
CA ILE A 224 15.43 14.17 -10.32
C ILE A 224 14.46 14.22 -11.49
N ALA A 225 13.22 14.73 -11.29
CA ALA A 225 12.21 14.85 -12.33
C ALA A 225 12.70 15.75 -13.49
N THR A 226 13.35 16.87 -13.17
CA THR A 226 13.97 17.76 -14.16
C THR A 226 15.04 17.04 -14.98
N ARG A 227 15.89 16.25 -14.34
CA ARG A 227 16.94 15.47 -15.03
C ARG A 227 16.33 14.40 -15.95
N ILE A 228 15.29 13.70 -15.49
CA ILE A 228 14.57 12.71 -16.30
C ILE A 228 13.93 13.39 -17.51
N TYR A 229 13.23 14.50 -17.32
CA TYR A 229 12.59 15.26 -18.37
C TYR A 229 13.58 15.77 -19.42
N ARG A 230 14.68 16.39 -19.00
CA ARG A 230 15.73 16.91 -19.89
C ARG A 230 16.51 15.78 -20.58
N GLY A 231 16.63 14.62 -19.94
CA GLY A 231 17.31 13.44 -20.46
C GLY A 231 16.56 12.72 -21.60
N ARG A 232 15.26 12.99 -21.81
CA ARG A 232 14.44 12.28 -22.80
C ARG A 232 14.91 12.40 -24.25
N GLN A 233 15.57 13.51 -24.57
CA GLN A 233 16.08 13.79 -25.93
C GLN A 233 17.49 13.28 -26.17
N ARG A 234 18.13 12.65 -25.15
CA ARG A 234 19.50 12.14 -25.27
C ARG A 234 19.47 10.70 -25.75
N ASP A 235 20.35 10.40 -26.67
CA ASP A 235 20.61 9.02 -27.07
C ASP A 235 21.32 8.27 -25.91
N PRO A 236 20.70 7.24 -25.33
CA PRO A 236 21.32 6.48 -24.24
C PRO A 236 22.60 5.72 -24.65
N GLY A 237 22.85 5.56 -25.94
CA GLY A 237 24.06 4.91 -26.47
C GLY A 237 25.29 5.83 -26.54
N VAL A 238 25.12 7.16 -26.42
CA VAL A 238 26.20 8.13 -26.52
C VAL A 238 26.71 8.51 -25.14
N SER A 239 27.93 8.07 -24.81
CA SER A 239 28.62 8.42 -23.56
C SER A 239 29.52 9.67 -23.69
N SER A 240 30.02 9.95 -24.89
CA SER A 240 30.82 11.15 -25.18
C SER A 240 30.71 11.53 -26.66
N GLU A 241 30.72 12.83 -26.94
CA GLU A 241 30.74 13.34 -28.30
C GLU A 241 31.84 14.38 -28.43
N SER A 242 32.60 14.30 -29.53
CA SER A 242 33.69 15.23 -29.83
C SER A 242 33.53 15.73 -31.26
N LEU A 243 33.36 17.04 -31.39
CA LEU A 243 33.23 17.70 -32.70
C LEU A 243 34.11 18.94 -32.75
N GLY A 244 35.09 18.96 -33.64
CA GLY A 244 35.84 20.17 -34.02
C GLY A 244 36.52 20.92 -32.86
N GLY A 245 37.15 20.22 -31.90
CA GLY A 245 37.87 20.85 -30.78
C GLY A 245 36.98 21.09 -29.54
N TYR A 246 35.72 20.76 -29.60
CA TYR A 246 34.81 20.75 -28.49
C TYR A 246 34.52 19.28 -28.07
N SER A 247 34.86 18.91 -26.84
CA SER A 247 34.55 17.60 -26.30
C SER A 247 33.59 17.72 -25.15
N TYR A 248 32.57 16.93 -25.17
CA TYR A 248 31.56 16.88 -24.12
C TYR A 248 31.36 15.41 -23.71
N SER A 249 31.46 15.16 -22.41
CA SER A 249 31.22 13.84 -21.84
C SER A 249 29.93 13.82 -21.08
N LEU A 250 29.08 12.86 -21.39
CA LEU A 250 27.87 12.59 -20.63
C LEU A 250 28.25 11.84 -19.34
N ARG A 251 27.94 12.43 -18.21
CA ARG A 251 28.03 11.71 -16.95
C ARG A 251 27.07 10.52 -17.01
N SER A 252 27.60 9.31 -16.93
CA SER A 252 26.82 8.11 -16.65
C SER A 252 26.25 8.26 -15.24
N GLY A 253 25.08 8.89 -15.13
CA GLY A 253 24.51 9.28 -13.84
C GLY A 253 23.91 8.08 -13.11
N SER A 254 24.21 7.96 -11.84
CA SER A 254 23.35 7.20 -10.92
C SER A 254 21.93 7.77 -10.98
N GLU A 255 20.90 6.92 -10.84
CA GLU A 255 19.50 7.37 -10.84
C GLU A 255 19.24 8.48 -9.81
N ILE A 256 19.97 8.49 -8.68
CA ILE A 256 19.99 9.51 -7.64
C ILE A 256 21.44 9.97 -7.46
N GLU A 257 21.70 11.24 -7.62
CA GLU A 257 23.05 11.84 -7.49
C GLU A 257 23.47 12.03 -6.02
N MET A 258 24.74 12.29 -5.79
CA MET A 258 25.31 12.38 -4.44
C MET A 258 24.67 13.50 -3.61
N GLU A 259 24.39 14.65 -4.23
CA GLU A 259 23.73 15.78 -3.57
C GLU A 259 22.29 15.43 -3.13
N GLU A 260 21.55 14.76 -4.00
CA GLU A 260 20.18 14.29 -3.71
C GLU A 260 20.19 13.22 -2.61
N LYS A 261 21.20 12.32 -2.62
CA LYS A 261 21.38 11.34 -1.54
C LYS A 261 21.65 12.00 -0.20
N ALA A 262 22.49 13.04 -0.17
CA ALA A 262 22.77 13.79 1.05
C ALA A 262 21.51 14.43 1.65
N MET A 263 20.58 14.96 0.81
CA MET A 263 19.28 15.46 1.26
C MET A 263 18.37 14.36 1.78
N LEU A 264 18.43 13.18 1.17
CA LEU A 264 17.52 12.07 1.44
C LEU A 264 17.97 11.13 2.55
N ASP A 265 19.27 11.11 2.91
CA ASP A 265 19.83 10.18 3.89
C ASP A 265 19.22 10.32 5.28
N GLY A 266 18.88 11.54 5.69
CA GLY A 266 18.15 11.79 6.96
C GLY A 266 16.74 11.21 6.99
N TRP A 267 16.17 10.91 5.83
CA TRP A 267 14.81 10.39 5.69
C TRP A 267 14.75 8.88 5.48
N ARG A 268 15.89 8.22 5.33
CA ARG A 268 15.94 6.76 5.13
C ARG A 268 15.44 6.02 6.36
N ARG A 269 14.60 5.05 6.13
CA ARG A 269 14.21 4.10 7.16
C ARG A 269 15.30 3.03 7.28
N LEU A 270 15.95 2.97 8.43
CA LEU A 270 16.83 1.85 8.78
C LEU A 270 15.94 0.63 9.04
N ARG A 271 16.19 -0.45 8.33
CA ARG A 271 15.50 -1.74 8.50
C ARG A 271 16.05 -2.50 9.68
#